data_66ee1dc90257cd1e57f3140bfa77f58c
#
_entry.id   66ee1dc90257cd1e57f3140bfa77f58c
#
_cell.length_a   1.000
_cell.length_b   1.000
_cell.length_c   1.000
_cell.angle_alpha   90.00
_cell.angle_beta   90.00
_cell.angle_gamma   90.00
#
_symmetry.space_group_name_H-M   'P 1'
#
loop_
_entity.id
_entity.type
_entity.pdbx_description
1 polymer ?
#
loop_
_entity_poly.entity_id
_entity_poly.type
_entity_poly.pdbx_seq_one_letter_code
_entity_poly.pdbx_strand_id
1 'polypeptide(L)'
;MQQEPMRESSDKERQPGALTLSEDDRRVLAVWAADCAERTLSLFEAQSPTDKRPREALDGVRAFARGEMRIGPVRALAAAAHAAAREVGDPAAVAAARAAGHAAATAHMAAHARGVAYAAIAAGLAAPDDPDAVADEVTWQLDHASPVVRATLRKLPPPPRPGGTLAALINDMHARIAGG
;
A
#
# COMPACT_ATOMS: atom_id res chain seq x y z
N MET A 1 -4.93 -10.22 -59.04
CA MET A 1 -5.34 -10.76 -57.75
C MET A 1 -4.20 -10.48 -56.81
N GLN A 2 -4.23 -9.30 -56.13
CA GLN A 2 -3.17 -8.83 -55.26
C GLN A 2 -3.54 -9.23 -53.84
N GLN A 3 -2.71 -10.03 -53.17
CA GLN A 3 -2.83 -10.38 -51.77
C GLN A 3 -2.33 -9.18 -50.95
N GLU A 4 -3.21 -8.60 -50.14
CA GLU A 4 -2.83 -7.65 -49.10
C GLU A 4 -2.04 -8.38 -48.03
N PRO A 5 -0.90 -7.82 -47.50
CA PRO A 5 -0.21 -8.38 -46.36
C PRO A 5 -1.05 -8.20 -45.10
N MET A 6 -1.32 -9.31 -44.43
CA MET A 6 -1.87 -9.34 -43.08
C MET A 6 -1.02 -8.45 -42.17
N ARG A 7 -1.64 -7.43 -41.60
CA ARG A 7 -1.04 -6.61 -40.54
C ARG A 7 -0.90 -7.50 -39.31
N GLU A 8 0.31 -7.93 -39.05
CA GLU A 8 0.68 -8.43 -37.71
C GLU A 8 0.40 -7.31 -36.70
N SER A 9 -0.66 -7.49 -35.91
CA SER A 9 -0.89 -6.74 -34.69
C SER A 9 0.21 -7.08 -33.72
N SER A 10 1.30 -6.31 -33.71
CA SER A 10 2.27 -6.35 -32.62
C SER A 10 1.58 -5.81 -31.37
N ASP A 11 1.00 -6.69 -30.57
CA ASP A 11 0.74 -6.46 -29.16
C ASP A 11 2.09 -6.22 -28.48
N LYS A 12 2.61 -5.00 -28.63
CA LYS A 12 3.65 -4.49 -27.72
C LYS A 12 3.01 -4.43 -26.36
N GLU A 13 3.15 -5.50 -25.57
CA GLU A 13 2.93 -5.45 -24.13
C GLU A 13 3.68 -4.21 -23.59
N ARG A 14 2.91 -3.20 -23.31
CA ARG A 14 3.44 -1.95 -22.75
C ARG A 14 4.02 -2.30 -21.40
N GLN A 15 5.35 -2.32 -21.29
CA GLN A 15 6.02 -2.57 -20.01
C GLN A 15 5.44 -1.62 -18.94
N PRO A 16 5.07 -2.13 -17.77
CA PRO A 16 4.53 -1.30 -16.69
C PRO A 16 5.53 -0.21 -16.31
N GLY A 17 5.02 0.98 -16.02
CA GLY A 17 5.87 2.10 -15.59
C GLY A 17 6.60 1.78 -14.27
N ALA A 18 7.73 2.46 -14.02
CA ALA A 18 8.59 2.24 -12.87
C ALA A 18 7.88 2.29 -11.49
N LEU A 19 6.80 3.08 -11.37
CA LEU A 19 5.97 3.15 -10.16
C LEU A 19 4.91 2.04 -10.09
N THR A 20 4.56 1.44 -11.23
CA THR A 20 3.51 0.41 -11.31
C THR A 20 4.08 -0.98 -11.08
N LEU A 21 5.25 -1.29 -11.59
CA LEU A 21 5.89 -2.61 -11.62
C LEU A 21 4.99 -3.70 -12.26
N SER A 22 5.47 -4.93 -12.34
CA SER A 22 4.69 -6.07 -12.84
C SER A 22 3.53 -6.41 -11.91
N GLU A 23 2.56 -7.19 -12.40
CA GLU A 23 1.46 -7.66 -11.54
C GLU A 23 1.96 -8.58 -10.44
N ASP A 24 2.92 -9.45 -10.74
CA ASP A 24 3.52 -10.34 -9.75
C ASP A 24 4.24 -9.56 -8.65
N ASP A 25 4.99 -8.51 -9.00
CA ASP A 25 5.60 -7.60 -8.04
C ASP A 25 4.55 -6.93 -7.14
N ARG A 26 3.43 -6.49 -7.72
CA ARG A 26 2.34 -5.89 -6.96
C ARG A 26 1.66 -6.88 -6.02
N ARG A 27 1.50 -8.15 -6.43
CA ARG A 27 0.98 -9.21 -5.55
C ARG A 27 1.89 -9.47 -4.36
N VAL A 28 3.20 -9.50 -4.57
CA VAL A 28 4.20 -9.63 -3.50
C VAL A 28 4.07 -8.48 -2.49
N LEU A 29 4.03 -7.23 -2.99
CA LEU A 29 3.92 -6.06 -2.12
C LEU A 29 2.56 -5.94 -1.44
N ALA A 30 1.49 -6.39 -2.09
CA ALA A 30 0.12 -6.31 -1.58
C ALA A 30 -0.08 -7.06 -0.27
N VAL A 31 0.50 -8.27 -0.14
CA VAL A 31 0.43 -9.05 1.10
C VAL A 31 1.10 -8.29 2.25
N TRP A 32 2.34 -7.88 2.06
CA TRP A 32 3.10 -7.15 3.07
C TRP A 32 2.41 -5.82 3.46
N ALA A 33 1.93 -5.07 2.48
CA ALA A 33 1.23 -3.82 2.75
C ALA A 33 -0.08 -4.02 3.52
N ALA A 34 -0.82 -5.11 3.22
CA ALA A 34 -2.02 -5.47 3.97
C ALA A 34 -1.69 -5.85 5.42
N ASP A 35 -0.64 -6.61 5.64
CA ASP A 35 -0.23 -7.03 6.99
C ASP A 35 0.22 -5.82 7.83
N CYS A 36 0.95 -4.88 7.25
CA CYS A 36 1.30 -3.63 7.91
C CYS A 36 0.06 -2.80 8.28
N ALA A 37 -0.89 -2.64 7.35
CA ALA A 37 -2.09 -1.84 7.60
C ALA A 37 -3.04 -2.50 8.62
N GLU A 38 -3.13 -3.83 8.65
CA GLU A 38 -3.96 -4.59 9.59
C GLU A 38 -3.60 -4.27 11.05
N ARG A 39 -2.34 -4.00 11.37
CA ARG A 39 -1.86 -3.73 12.72
C ARG A 39 -2.56 -2.56 13.40
N THR A 40 -2.98 -1.58 12.64
CA THR A 40 -3.63 -0.37 13.16
C THR A 40 -5.10 -0.26 12.80
N LEU A 41 -5.65 -1.25 12.06
CA LEU A 41 -7.03 -1.20 11.59
C LEU A 41 -8.05 -1.10 12.73
N SER A 42 -7.77 -1.71 13.89
CA SER A 42 -8.61 -1.64 15.08
C SER A 42 -8.84 -0.20 15.58
N LEU A 43 -7.92 0.73 15.30
CA LEU A 43 -8.09 2.15 15.64
C LEU A 43 -9.25 2.77 14.86
N PHE A 44 -9.41 2.42 13.59
CA PHE A 44 -10.56 2.84 12.79
C PHE A 44 -11.83 2.11 13.24
N GLU A 45 -11.77 0.81 13.45
CA GLU A 45 -12.92 -0.02 13.82
C GLU A 45 -13.51 0.39 15.18
N ALA A 46 -12.68 0.87 16.11
CA ALA A 46 -13.13 1.40 17.40
C ALA A 46 -13.95 2.69 17.25
N GLN A 47 -13.61 3.56 16.30
CA GLN A 47 -14.31 4.81 16.04
C GLN A 47 -15.53 4.63 15.12
N SER A 48 -15.50 3.64 14.25
CA SER A 48 -16.54 3.38 13.25
C SER A 48 -16.86 1.88 13.15
N PRO A 49 -17.48 1.25 14.19
CA PRO A 49 -17.60 -0.22 14.26
C PRO A 49 -18.45 -0.85 13.16
N THR A 50 -19.34 -0.08 12.55
CA THR A 50 -20.23 -0.54 11.47
C THR A 50 -19.66 -0.32 10.07
N ASP A 51 -18.66 0.53 9.94
CA ASP A 51 -18.03 0.82 8.65
C ASP A 51 -16.93 -0.19 8.33
N LYS A 52 -17.20 -1.08 7.38
CA LYS A 52 -16.31 -2.18 6.99
C LYS A 52 -15.40 -1.85 5.82
N ARG A 53 -15.53 -0.65 5.21
CA ARG A 53 -14.77 -0.28 4.00
C ARG A 53 -13.25 -0.47 4.11
N PRO A 54 -12.55 -0.07 5.20
CA PRO A 54 -11.11 -0.33 5.32
C PRO A 54 -10.77 -1.82 5.46
N ARG A 55 -11.57 -2.60 6.17
CA ARG A 55 -11.41 -4.04 6.28
C ARG A 55 -11.63 -4.74 4.94
N GLU A 56 -12.69 -4.41 4.25
CA GLU A 56 -12.99 -4.93 2.91
C GLU A 56 -11.85 -4.61 1.91
N ALA A 57 -11.20 -3.45 2.06
CA ALA A 57 -10.04 -3.09 1.24
C ALA A 57 -8.85 -4.03 1.48
N LEU A 58 -8.57 -4.39 2.75
CA LEU A 58 -7.52 -5.36 3.08
C LEU A 58 -7.85 -6.77 2.61
N ASP A 59 -9.09 -7.20 2.78
CA ASP A 59 -9.56 -8.51 2.28
C ASP A 59 -9.47 -8.57 0.75
N GLY A 60 -9.87 -7.49 0.08
CA GLY A 60 -9.82 -7.38 -1.37
C GLY A 60 -8.39 -7.43 -1.93
N VAL A 61 -7.44 -6.76 -1.31
CA VAL A 61 -6.05 -6.79 -1.79
C VAL A 61 -5.38 -8.13 -1.51
N ARG A 62 -5.74 -8.82 -0.44
CA ARG A 62 -5.31 -10.21 -0.19
C ARG A 62 -5.90 -11.16 -1.23
N ALA A 63 -7.16 -10.99 -1.61
CA ALA A 63 -7.79 -11.75 -2.69
C ALA A 63 -7.11 -11.47 -4.05
N PHE A 64 -6.72 -10.23 -4.34
CA PHE A 64 -5.90 -9.89 -5.51
C PHE A 64 -4.56 -10.62 -5.48
N ALA A 65 -3.87 -10.62 -4.34
CA ALA A 65 -2.58 -11.30 -4.19
C ALA A 65 -2.68 -12.80 -4.49
N ARG A 66 -3.81 -13.44 -4.14
CA ARG A 66 -4.08 -14.85 -4.45
C ARG A 66 -4.61 -15.09 -5.88
N GLY A 67 -4.84 -14.04 -6.65
CA GLY A 67 -5.41 -14.14 -8.00
C GLY A 67 -6.93 -14.33 -8.06
N GLU A 68 -7.62 -14.16 -6.95
CA GLU A 68 -9.07 -14.34 -6.79
C GLU A 68 -9.87 -13.07 -7.15
N MET A 69 -9.22 -11.92 -7.14
CA MET A 69 -9.85 -10.63 -7.45
C MET A 69 -9.04 -9.85 -8.48
N ARG A 70 -9.74 -9.20 -9.42
CA ARG A 70 -9.13 -8.35 -10.46
C ARG A 70 -8.81 -6.96 -9.90
N ILE A 71 -7.92 -6.23 -10.57
CA ILE A 71 -7.46 -4.88 -10.19
C ILE A 71 -8.62 -3.88 -10.06
N GLY A 72 -9.58 -3.89 -10.98
CA GLY A 72 -10.70 -2.93 -10.97
C GLY A 72 -11.52 -2.93 -9.68
N PRO A 73 -12.06 -4.07 -9.23
CA PRO A 73 -12.74 -4.17 -7.94
C PRO A 73 -11.87 -3.75 -6.75
N VAL A 74 -10.60 -4.16 -6.68
CA VAL A 74 -9.71 -3.75 -5.58
C VAL A 74 -9.47 -2.25 -5.56
N ARG A 75 -9.36 -1.62 -6.74
CA ARG A 75 -9.23 -0.16 -6.85
C ARG A 75 -10.47 0.56 -6.30
N ALA A 76 -11.67 0.00 -6.51
CA ALA A 76 -12.89 0.56 -5.92
C ALA A 76 -12.89 0.45 -4.39
N LEU A 77 -12.44 -0.68 -3.84
CA LEU A 77 -12.28 -0.87 -2.40
C LEU A 77 -11.25 0.10 -1.80
N ALA A 78 -10.13 0.34 -2.48
CA ALA A 78 -9.14 1.35 -2.07
C ALA A 78 -9.77 2.74 -1.99
N ALA A 79 -10.55 3.14 -2.99
CA ALA A 79 -11.25 4.42 -3.00
C ALA A 79 -12.29 4.52 -1.85
N ALA A 80 -13.00 3.43 -1.55
CA ALA A 80 -13.96 3.36 -0.45
C ALA A 80 -13.27 3.51 0.92
N ALA A 81 -12.12 2.86 1.15
CA ALA A 81 -11.32 3.03 2.37
C ALA A 81 -10.82 4.48 2.54
N HIS A 82 -10.38 5.12 1.46
CA HIS A 82 -10.02 6.54 1.50
C HIS A 82 -11.23 7.46 1.73
N ALA A 83 -12.44 7.07 1.30
CA ALA A 83 -13.66 7.80 1.64
C ALA A 83 -13.96 7.67 3.15
N ALA A 84 -13.89 6.46 3.71
CA ALA A 84 -14.04 6.22 5.14
C ALA A 84 -13.09 7.09 5.98
N ALA A 85 -11.82 7.21 5.54
CA ALA A 85 -10.83 8.06 6.20
C ALA A 85 -11.21 9.55 6.22
N ARG A 86 -12.05 10.02 5.31
CA ARG A 86 -12.54 11.42 5.29
C ARG A 86 -13.76 11.65 6.16
N GLU A 87 -14.42 10.58 6.56
CA GLU A 87 -15.69 10.62 7.29
C GLU A 87 -15.51 10.39 8.81
N VAL A 88 -14.35 9.87 9.23
CA VAL A 88 -14.00 9.69 10.64
C VAL A 88 -13.22 10.91 11.17
N GLY A 89 -13.45 11.30 12.42
CA GLY A 89 -12.85 12.51 13.01
C GLY A 89 -11.54 12.26 13.76
N ASP A 90 -11.32 11.05 14.28
CA ASP A 90 -10.12 10.73 15.06
C ASP A 90 -8.89 10.62 14.16
N PRO A 91 -7.76 11.34 14.44
CA PRO A 91 -6.59 11.35 13.58
C PRO A 91 -5.90 9.98 13.42
N ALA A 92 -5.88 9.15 14.47
CA ALA A 92 -5.29 7.81 14.39
C ALA A 92 -6.15 6.90 13.52
N ALA A 93 -7.48 6.97 13.65
CA ALA A 93 -8.43 6.25 12.81
C ALA A 93 -8.34 6.70 11.33
N VAL A 94 -8.20 8.00 11.08
CA VAL A 94 -7.96 8.54 9.72
C VAL A 94 -6.71 7.91 9.12
N ALA A 95 -5.59 7.88 9.86
CA ALA A 95 -4.34 7.32 9.38
C ALA A 95 -4.44 5.81 9.14
N ALA A 96 -5.11 5.05 10.03
CA ALA A 96 -5.36 3.63 9.88
C ALA A 96 -6.18 3.30 8.62
N ALA A 97 -7.27 4.03 8.36
CA ALA A 97 -8.08 3.85 7.16
C ALA A 97 -7.31 4.23 5.87
N ARG A 98 -6.42 5.24 5.94
CA ARG A 98 -5.53 5.59 4.82
C ARG A 98 -4.50 4.48 4.55
N ALA A 99 -3.93 3.85 5.59
CA ALA A 99 -3.04 2.71 5.45
C ALA A 99 -3.74 1.57 4.68
N ALA A 100 -4.97 1.23 5.06
CA ALA A 100 -5.77 0.20 4.38
C ALA A 100 -6.06 0.57 2.91
N GLY A 101 -6.43 1.82 2.65
CA GLY A 101 -6.66 2.30 1.28
C GLY A 101 -5.41 2.23 0.40
N HIS A 102 -4.24 2.60 0.93
CA HIS A 102 -2.97 2.50 0.21
C HIS A 102 -2.54 1.04 -0.01
N ALA A 103 -2.72 0.17 0.99
CA ALA A 103 -2.47 -1.26 0.83
C ALA A 103 -3.28 -1.83 -0.35
N ALA A 104 -4.58 -1.53 -0.42
CA ALA A 104 -5.42 -1.95 -1.53
C ALA A 104 -5.02 -1.30 -2.86
N ALA A 105 -4.59 -0.03 -2.87
CA ALA A 105 -4.14 0.67 -4.06
C ALA A 105 -2.85 0.07 -4.66
N THR A 106 -2.08 -0.70 -3.89
CA THR A 106 -0.90 -1.44 -4.39
C THR A 106 -1.25 -2.38 -5.54
N ALA A 107 -2.48 -2.88 -5.59
CA ALA A 107 -2.96 -3.72 -6.69
C ALA A 107 -2.85 -3.07 -8.08
N HIS A 108 -2.96 -1.74 -8.18
CA HIS A 108 -2.86 -1.04 -9.46
C HIS A 108 -1.56 -0.24 -9.63
N MET A 109 -0.85 0.06 -8.55
CA MET A 109 0.43 0.79 -8.59
C MET A 109 1.29 0.40 -7.38
N ALA A 110 2.41 -0.27 -7.62
CA ALA A 110 3.32 -0.76 -6.58
C ALA A 110 3.79 0.33 -5.59
N ALA A 111 3.97 1.57 -6.05
CA ALA A 111 4.42 2.68 -5.22
C ALA A 111 3.45 2.98 -4.05
N HIS A 112 2.18 2.58 -4.12
CA HIS A 112 1.24 2.71 -3.01
C HIS A 112 1.62 1.84 -1.79
N ALA A 113 2.44 0.80 -1.96
CA ALA A 113 2.95 0.01 -0.84
C ALA A 113 3.71 0.88 0.19
N ARG A 114 4.28 2.02 -0.21
CA ARG A 114 4.88 3.01 0.70
C ARG A 114 3.89 3.62 1.67
N GLY A 115 2.60 3.53 1.39
CA GLY A 115 1.52 4.00 2.25
C GLY A 115 1.40 3.25 3.58
N VAL A 116 2.15 2.17 3.81
CA VAL A 116 2.28 1.54 5.13
C VAL A 116 2.81 2.51 6.19
N ALA A 117 3.51 3.57 5.78
CA ALA A 117 3.92 4.66 6.66
C ALA A 117 2.72 5.33 7.40
N TYR A 118 1.51 5.27 6.83
CA TYR A 118 0.32 5.72 7.55
C TYR A 118 -0.01 4.86 8.77
N ALA A 119 0.32 3.56 8.77
CA ALA A 119 0.15 2.73 9.95
C ALA A 119 1.12 3.16 11.08
N ALA A 120 2.37 3.53 10.74
CA ALA A 120 3.28 4.09 11.73
C ALA A 120 2.79 5.42 12.29
N ILE A 121 2.23 6.30 11.46
CA ILE A 121 1.58 7.53 11.93
C ILE A 121 0.39 7.22 12.83
N ALA A 122 -0.44 6.23 12.48
CA ALA A 122 -1.58 5.83 13.31
C ALA A 122 -1.13 5.31 14.67
N ALA A 123 -0.07 4.49 14.73
CA ALA A 123 0.51 4.00 15.98
C ALA A 123 1.00 5.15 16.88
N GLY A 124 1.75 6.11 16.35
CA GLY A 124 2.20 7.28 17.11
C GLY A 124 1.06 8.16 17.60
N LEU A 125 0.03 8.37 16.79
CA LEU A 125 -1.15 9.15 17.18
C LEU A 125 -1.99 8.44 18.24
N ALA A 126 -2.02 7.11 18.26
CA ALA A 126 -2.72 6.31 19.25
C ALA A 126 -1.97 6.22 20.60
N ALA A 127 -0.66 6.50 20.62
CA ALA A 127 0.20 6.43 21.79
C ALA A 127 1.02 7.73 21.94
N PRO A 128 0.38 8.88 22.23
CA PRO A 128 1.05 10.19 22.22
C PRO A 128 2.12 10.33 23.30
N ASP A 129 2.05 9.53 24.37
CA ASP A 129 3.02 9.51 25.46
C ASP A 129 4.21 8.54 25.23
N ASP A 130 4.17 7.78 24.13
CA ASP A 130 5.22 6.87 23.72
C ASP A 130 6.04 7.46 22.56
N PRO A 131 7.24 8.00 22.82
CA PRO A 131 8.07 8.63 21.79
C PRO A 131 8.58 7.62 20.74
N ASP A 132 8.59 6.33 21.07
CA ASP A 132 9.14 5.28 20.21
C ASP A 132 8.06 4.58 19.35
N ALA A 133 6.78 4.83 19.61
CA ALA A 133 5.67 4.13 18.93
C ALA A 133 5.76 4.14 17.39
N VAL A 134 6.16 5.26 16.79
CA VAL A 134 6.36 5.36 15.34
C VAL A 134 7.56 4.54 14.88
N ALA A 135 8.68 4.64 15.61
CA ALA A 135 9.92 3.95 15.25
C ALA A 135 9.79 2.43 15.41
N ASP A 136 9.09 2.00 16.44
CA ASP A 136 8.81 0.58 16.71
C ASP A 136 7.91 -0.02 15.62
N GLU A 137 6.87 0.71 15.20
CA GLU A 137 6.01 0.26 14.12
C GLU A 137 6.76 0.18 12.79
N VAL A 138 7.59 1.19 12.45
CA VAL A 138 8.44 1.14 11.25
C VAL A 138 9.41 -0.04 11.32
N THR A 139 10.01 -0.28 12.47
CA THR A 139 10.94 -1.41 12.67
C THR A 139 10.23 -2.73 12.45
N TRP A 140 9.05 -2.90 13.03
CA TRP A 140 8.24 -4.09 12.82
C TRP A 140 7.92 -4.30 11.33
N GLN A 141 7.47 -3.27 10.62
CA GLN A 141 7.15 -3.35 9.18
C GLN A 141 8.34 -3.79 8.34
N LEU A 142 9.53 -3.24 8.63
CA LEU A 142 10.76 -3.59 7.93
C LEU A 142 11.22 -5.00 8.26
N ASP A 143 11.12 -5.44 9.51
CA ASP A 143 11.49 -6.80 9.92
C ASP A 143 10.56 -7.86 9.30
N HIS A 144 9.29 -7.51 9.09
CA HIS A 144 8.31 -8.38 8.42
C HIS A 144 8.38 -8.30 6.87
N ALA A 145 9.20 -7.41 6.32
CA ALA A 145 9.49 -7.41 4.90
C ALA A 145 10.45 -8.56 4.55
N SER A 146 9.91 -9.63 3.99
CA SER A 146 10.70 -10.78 3.54
C SER A 146 11.77 -10.37 2.51
N PRO A 147 12.80 -11.18 2.25
CA PRO A 147 13.81 -10.87 1.24
C PRO A 147 13.21 -10.55 -0.13
N VAL A 148 12.13 -11.23 -0.54
CA VAL A 148 11.46 -10.96 -1.82
C VAL A 148 10.72 -9.63 -1.79
N VAL A 149 10.07 -9.26 -0.69
CA VAL A 149 9.43 -7.95 -0.52
C VAL A 149 10.48 -6.84 -0.58
N ARG A 150 11.60 -6.97 0.15
CA ARG A 150 12.71 -6.00 0.11
C ARG A 150 13.28 -5.84 -1.29
N ALA A 151 13.54 -6.96 -2.00
CA ALA A 151 14.02 -6.94 -3.37
C ALA A 151 13.03 -6.24 -4.32
N THR A 152 11.73 -6.46 -4.13
CA THR A 152 10.69 -5.83 -4.95
C THR A 152 10.57 -4.33 -4.64
N LEU A 153 10.65 -3.91 -3.38
CA LEU A 153 10.65 -2.49 -3.00
C LEU A 153 11.85 -1.72 -3.59
N ARG A 154 13.02 -2.38 -3.71
CA ARG A 154 14.21 -1.78 -4.36
C ARG A 154 14.03 -1.52 -5.86
N LYS A 155 13.07 -2.16 -6.53
CA LYS A 155 12.73 -1.86 -7.93
C LYS A 155 12.01 -0.51 -8.09
N LEU A 156 11.41 0.02 -7.03
CA LEU A 156 10.75 1.31 -7.07
C LEU A 156 11.80 2.43 -7.10
N PRO A 157 11.61 3.46 -7.93
CA PRO A 157 12.49 4.63 -7.92
C PRO A 157 12.45 5.30 -6.55
N PRO A 158 13.48 6.08 -6.19
CA PRO A 158 13.46 6.86 -4.94
C PRO A 158 12.17 7.67 -4.81
N PRO A 159 11.60 7.78 -3.58
CA PRO A 159 10.42 8.61 -3.37
C PRO A 159 10.76 10.08 -3.63
N PRO A 160 9.76 10.91 -3.97
CA PRO A 160 9.97 12.35 -4.10
C PRO A 160 10.51 12.93 -2.79
N ARG A 161 11.28 14.03 -2.89
CA ARG A 161 11.84 14.69 -1.71
C ARG A 161 10.75 15.20 -0.77
N PRO A 162 11.02 15.20 0.56
CA PRO A 162 9.97 15.34 1.54
C PRO A 162 9.33 16.71 1.64
N GLY A 163 8.01 16.69 1.91
CA GLY A 163 7.26 17.76 2.55
C GLY A 163 6.39 17.14 3.62
N GLY A 164 6.76 17.27 4.91
CA GLY A 164 5.97 16.78 6.06
C GLY A 164 6.33 15.35 6.52
N THR A 165 5.68 14.95 7.63
CA THR A 165 5.98 13.72 8.39
C THR A 165 5.87 12.44 7.55
N LEU A 166 4.81 12.30 6.78
CA LEU A 166 4.62 11.11 5.93
C LEU A 166 5.77 10.92 4.94
N ALA A 167 6.16 12.01 4.25
CA ALA A 167 7.23 11.94 3.27
C ALA A 167 8.59 11.64 3.93
N ALA A 168 8.84 12.18 5.12
CA ALA A 168 10.03 11.88 5.90
C ALA A 168 10.10 10.39 6.27
N LEU A 169 9.00 9.80 6.76
CA LEU A 169 8.91 8.37 7.06
C LEU A 169 9.13 7.49 5.83
N ILE A 170 8.48 7.81 4.72
CA ILE A 170 8.65 7.06 3.46
C ILE A 170 10.12 7.09 3.00
N ASN A 171 10.81 8.23 3.11
CA ASN A 171 12.22 8.36 2.73
C ASN A 171 13.14 7.58 3.69
N ASP A 172 12.88 7.60 5.01
CA ASP A 172 13.62 6.81 5.99
C ASP A 172 13.49 5.31 5.69
N MET A 173 12.28 4.84 5.53
CA MET A 173 12.00 3.43 5.19
C MET A 173 12.70 3.02 3.90
N HIS A 174 12.64 3.87 2.86
CA HIS A 174 13.33 3.62 1.59
C HIS A 174 14.85 3.52 1.78
N ALA A 175 15.45 4.42 2.54
CA ALA A 175 16.89 4.40 2.83
C ALA A 175 17.30 3.12 3.58
N ARG A 176 16.53 2.70 4.58
CA ARG A 176 16.76 1.46 5.36
C ARG A 176 16.62 0.19 4.48
N ILE A 177 15.68 0.18 3.53
CA ILE A 177 15.52 -0.92 2.56
C ILE A 177 16.69 -0.95 1.56
N ALA A 178 17.18 0.20 1.11
CA ALA A 178 18.27 0.30 0.16
C ALA A 178 19.65 -0.04 0.76
N GLY A 179 19.86 0.27 2.04
CA GLY A 179 21.12 0.09 2.74
C GLY A 179 21.33 -1.29 3.38
N GLY A 180 20.33 -2.13 3.45
CA GLY A 180 20.39 -3.53 3.94
C GLY A 180 20.25 -4.52 2.81
#